data_9420867a167836160f261616817582d0
#
_entry.id   9420867a167836160f261616817582d0
#
_cell.length_a   1.000
_cell.length_b   1.000
_cell.length_c   1.000
_cell.angle_alpha   90.00
_cell.angle_beta   90.00
_cell.angle_gamma   90.00
#
_symmetry.space_group_name_H-M   'P 1'
#
loop_
_entity.id
_entity.type
_entity.pdbx_description
1 polymer ?
#
loop_
_entity_poly.entity_id
_entity_poly.type
_entity_poly.pdbx_seq_one_letter_code
_entity_poly.pdbx_strand_id
1 'polypeptide(L)'
;KVPEANARIIGNKIATIPNIGIAMPVNLIGHQGGQRNELSVILLREAQSKTILQIAQETQTQKSNEQKGNVQSSFVRNLMKFAEKTPDRLTRKILNGLDALSKNPQTSQKIFDLFPATTAITNPGSNHPRDIEGIAFRGGSFHPPLRIAHVGTFWAITGIQKEVLPINGKPEVREVLPVMLTFDHRLIDGFKASKLLLAFSEVLKKPQDHIYLGAPE
;
A
#
# COMPACT_ATOMS: atom_id res chain seq x y z
N LYS A 1 -3.74 16.76 -6.28
CA LYS A 1 -4.65 16.86 -7.44
C LYS A 1 -5.98 16.12 -7.22
N VAL A 2 -6.02 15.08 -6.36
CA VAL A 2 -7.23 14.30 -6.01
C VAL A 2 -7.25 14.07 -4.49
N PRO A 3 -7.67 15.06 -3.70
CA PRO A 3 -7.62 14.95 -2.22
C PRO A 3 -8.50 13.81 -1.67
N GLU A 4 -9.57 13.43 -2.38
CA GLU A 4 -10.44 12.34 -1.99
C GLU A 4 -9.76 10.97 -2.03
N ALA A 5 -8.65 10.83 -2.74
CA ALA A 5 -7.82 9.62 -2.71
C ALA A 5 -7.11 9.45 -1.35
N ASN A 6 -6.92 10.56 -0.60
CA ASN A 6 -6.41 10.56 0.76
C ASN A 6 -7.55 10.87 1.75
N ALA A 7 -8.59 10.05 1.73
CA ALA A 7 -9.77 10.23 2.54
C ALA A 7 -10.23 8.92 3.16
N ARG A 8 -11.16 8.99 4.08
CA ARG A 8 -11.85 7.84 4.70
C ARG A 8 -13.34 8.11 4.84
N ILE A 9 -14.10 7.07 5.00
CA ILE A 9 -15.54 7.15 5.24
C ILE A 9 -15.81 7.04 6.74
N ILE A 10 -16.51 8.03 7.29
CA ILE A 10 -16.97 8.05 8.67
C ILE A 10 -18.51 8.15 8.65
N GLY A 11 -19.18 7.06 9.02
CA GLY A 11 -20.62 6.95 8.81
C GLY A 11 -20.96 7.10 7.32
N ASN A 12 -21.68 8.16 6.97
CA ASN A 12 -22.07 8.46 5.58
C ASN A 12 -21.30 9.67 5.00
N LYS A 13 -20.22 10.11 5.64
CA LYS A 13 -19.45 11.29 5.21
C LYS A 13 -18.04 10.88 4.80
N ILE A 14 -17.54 11.52 3.74
CA ILE A 14 -16.14 11.43 3.33
C ILE A 14 -15.36 12.49 4.10
N ALA A 15 -14.33 12.07 4.81
CA ALA A 15 -13.41 12.94 5.52
C ALA A 15 -12.02 12.85 4.88
N THR A 16 -11.54 13.95 4.31
CA THR A 16 -10.17 14.05 3.80
C THR A 16 -9.18 14.08 4.95
N ILE A 17 -8.04 13.43 4.76
CA ILE A 17 -6.97 13.36 5.75
C ILE A 17 -5.82 14.26 5.27
N PRO A 18 -5.34 15.19 6.10
CA PRO A 18 -4.28 16.11 5.68
C PRO A 18 -2.93 15.39 5.48
N ASN A 19 -2.63 14.41 6.33
CA ASN A 19 -1.38 13.67 6.29
C ASN A 19 -1.51 12.42 5.45
N ILE A 20 -0.49 12.13 4.63
CA ILE A 20 -0.45 10.93 3.79
C ILE A 20 0.23 9.81 4.57
N GLY A 21 -0.56 8.82 4.95
CA GLY A 21 -0.08 7.57 5.53
C GLY A 21 -0.05 6.47 4.48
N ILE A 22 1.09 5.78 4.35
CA ILE A 22 1.29 4.71 3.37
C ILE A 22 1.59 3.40 4.09
N ALA A 23 0.78 2.38 3.85
CA ALA A 23 1.03 1.03 4.31
C ALA A 23 1.78 0.25 3.23
N MET A 24 2.85 -0.44 3.61
CA MET A 24 3.61 -1.30 2.72
C MET A 24 3.70 -2.72 3.30
N PRO A 25 3.00 -3.70 2.73
CA PRO A 25 3.21 -5.10 3.06
C PRO A 25 4.64 -5.53 2.71
N VAL A 26 5.32 -6.16 3.64
CA VAL A 26 6.67 -6.69 3.48
C VAL A 26 6.72 -8.14 3.89
N ASN A 27 7.43 -8.96 3.13
CA ASN A 27 7.70 -10.33 3.49
C ASN A 27 8.95 -10.38 4.38
N LEU A 28 8.80 -10.94 5.57
CA LEU A 28 9.89 -11.21 6.49
C LEU A 28 10.41 -12.62 6.19
N ILE A 29 11.31 -12.74 5.20
CA ILE A 29 12.00 -14.02 4.95
C ILE A 29 12.87 -14.30 6.17
N GLY A 30 12.57 -15.43 6.84
CA GLY A 30 13.16 -15.77 8.12
C GLY A 30 14.68 -15.86 8.11
N HIS A 31 15.33 -15.13 8.99
CA HIS A 31 16.77 -15.21 9.25
C HIS A 31 17.15 -16.39 10.18
N GLN A 32 16.17 -17.16 10.64
CA GLN A 32 16.38 -18.27 11.60
C GLN A 32 15.74 -19.58 11.13
N GLY A 33 16.04 -20.04 9.92
CA GLY A 33 15.72 -21.42 9.52
C GLY A 33 14.25 -21.87 9.60
N GLY A 34 13.34 -20.97 9.91
CA GLY A 34 11.90 -21.22 10.02
C GLY A 34 11.21 -21.05 8.66
N GLN A 35 10.54 -22.09 8.23
CA GLN A 35 9.82 -22.19 6.95
C GLN A 35 8.56 -21.31 6.85
N ARG A 36 8.37 -20.30 7.68
CA ARG A 36 7.20 -19.42 7.63
C ARG A 36 7.56 -18.07 7.01
N ASN A 37 7.05 -17.85 5.81
CA ASN A 37 6.92 -16.52 5.24
C ASN A 37 5.94 -15.70 6.11
N GLU A 38 6.46 -14.92 7.05
CA GLU A 38 5.62 -14.01 7.82
C GLU A 38 5.44 -12.72 7.04
N LEU A 39 4.19 -12.35 6.82
CA LEU A 39 3.82 -11.06 6.24
C LEU A 39 3.76 -10.02 7.36
N SER A 40 4.46 -8.92 7.21
CA SER A 40 4.33 -7.74 8.06
C SER A 40 3.92 -6.52 7.25
N VAL A 41 3.56 -5.43 7.92
CA VAL A 41 3.18 -4.17 7.27
C VAL A 41 4.00 -3.04 7.87
N ILE A 42 4.76 -2.37 7.02
CA ILE A 42 5.45 -1.12 7.35
C ILE A 42 4.47 0.03 7.16
N LEU A 43 4.48 0.99 8.09
CA LEU A 43 3.63 2.17 8.03
C LEU A 43 4.48 3.43 7.97
N LEU A 44 4.49 4.08 6.82
CA LEU A 44 5.05 5.41 6.64
C LEU A 44 4.00 6.46 6.98
N ARG A 45 4.31 7.30 7.97
CA ARG A 45 3.46 8.43 8.37
C ARG A 45 3.96 9.70 7.71
N GLU A 46 3.04 10.62 7.36
CA GLU A 46 3.39 11.95 6.84
C GLU A 46 4.35 11.89 5.65
N ALA A 47 4.09 10.99 4.70
CA ALA A 47 4.96 10.75 3.55
C ALA A 47 5.19 12.01 2.70
N GLN A 48 4.23 12.96 2.71
CA GLN A 48 4.32 14.23 1.98
C GLN A 48 5.42 15.18 2.50
N SER A 49 5.86 15.00 3.74
CA SER A 49 6.88 15.84 4.38
C SER A 49 8.29 15.23 4.35
N LYS A 50 8.45 14.07 3.72
CA LYS A 50 9.70 13.32 3.72
C LYS A 50 10.37 13.32 2.35
N THR A 51 11.69 13.36 2.35
CA THR A 51 12.50 13.11 1.16
C THR A 51 12.51 11.62 0.81
N ILE A 52 12.89 11.27 -0.41
CA ILE A 52 13.06 9.87 -0.82
C ILE A 52 14.05 9.15 0.09
N LEU A 53 15.16 9.82 0.44
CA LEU A 53 16.18 9.23 1.31
C LEU A 53 15.62 8.92 2.69
N GLN A 54 14.87 9.83 3.30
CA GLN A 54 14.18 9.61 4.58
C GLN A 54 13.18 8.46 4.52
N ILE A 55 12.40 8.38 3.43
CA ILE A 55 11.46 7.27 3.21
C ILE A 55 12.22 5.94 3.11
N ALA A 56 13.32 5.89 2.36
CA ALA A 56 14.13 4.69 2.20
C ALA A 56 14.75 4.25 3.53
N GLN A 57 15.33 5.18 4.29
CA GLN A 57 15.94 4.91 5.60
C GLN A 57 14.89 4.42 6.62
N GLU A 58 13.73 5.09 6.69
CA GLU A 58 12.64 4.69 7.58
C GLU A 58 12.11 3.31 7.22
N THR A 59 11.91 3.04 5.93
CA THR A 59 11.47 1.72 5.44
C THR A 59 12.44 0.62 5.84
N GLN A 60 13.75 0.86 5.65
CA GLN A 60 14.78 -0.12 5.99
C GLN A 60 14.85 -0.35 7.51
N THR A 61 14.74 0.71 8.29
CA THR A 61 14.75 0.65 9.76
C THR A 61 13.54 -0.13 10.27
N GLN A 62 12.34 0.19 9.78
CA GLN A 62 11.11 -0.53 10.18
C GLN A 62 11.19 -2.01 9.78
N LYS A 63 11.66 -2.32 8.55
CA LYS A 63 11.85 -3.70 8.10
C LYS A 63 12.83 -4.47 9.01
N SER A 64 13.96 -3.87 9.38
CA SER A 64 14.94 -4.47 10.29
C SER A 64 14.35 -4.71 11.69
N ASN A 65 13.59 -3.77 12.22
CA ASN A 65 12.92 -3.91 13.51
C ASN A 65 11.88 -5.03 13.50
N GLU A 66 11.09 -5.14 12.43
CA GLU A 66 10.15 -6.25 12.25
C GLU A 66 10.85 -7.61 12.20
N GLN A 67 11.99 -7.70 11.49
CA GLN A 67 12.80 -8.93 11.44
C GLN A 67 13.37 -9.33 12.80
N LYS A 68 13.70 -8.35 13.65
CA LYS A 68 14.20 -8.58 15.02
C LYS A 68 13.08 -8.82 16.04
N GLY A 69 11.80 -8.78 15.61
CA GLY A 69 10.66 -8.95 16.51
C GLY A 69 10.31 -7.71 17.35
N ASN A 70 10.99 -6.59 17.13
CA ASN A 70 10.72 -5.30 17.75
C ASN A 70 9.57 -4.59 17.03
N VAL A 71 8.36 -4.87 17.42
CA VAL A 71 7.16 -4.62 16.61
C VAL A 71 6.56 -3.25 16.87
N GLN A 72 6.58 -2.35 15.88
CA GLN A 72 5.69 -1.19 15.84
C GLN A 72 4.33 -1.50 15.17
N SER A 73 4.26 -2.52 14.32
CA SER A 73 3.02 -2.95 13.65
C SER A 73 2.24 -4.02 14.45
N SER A 74 2.42 -4.06 15.78
CA SER A 74 1.81 -5.06 16.67
C SER A 74 0.29 -5.22 16.47
N PHE A 75 -0.41 -4.15 16.09
CA PHE A 75 -1.85 -4.18 15.91
C PHE A 75 -2.28 -5.12 14.77
N VAL A 76 -1.74 -4.94 13.56
CA VAL A 76 -2.10 -5.77 12.38
C VAL A 76 -1.68 -7.22 12.62
N ARG A 77 -0.47 -7.43 13.12
CA ARG A 77 0.06 -8.78 13.42
C ARG A 77 -0.75 -9.48 14.50
N ASN A 78 -1.07 -8.78 15.59
CA ASN A 78 -1.88 -9.34 16.66
C ASN A 78 -3.31 -9.62 16.20
N LEU A 79 -3.86 -8.76 15.35
CA LEU A 79 -5.17 -8.98 14.74
C LEU A 79 -5.18 -10.21 13.83
N MET A 80 -4.14 -10.41 13.02
CA MET A 80 -3.99 -11.61 12.18
C MET A 80 -3.84 -12.86 13.03
N LYS A 81 -2.95 -12.85 14.04
CA LYS A 81 -2.80 -13.99 14.97
C LYS A 81 -4.07 -14.29 15.75
N PHE A 82 -4.82 -13.26 16.11
CA PHE A 82 -6.12 -13.43 16.75
C PHE A 82 -7.13 -14.08 15.79
N ALA A 83 -7.19 -13.61 14.54
CA ALA A 83 -8.08 -14.16 13.52
C ALA A 83 -7.76 -15.64 13.21
N GLU A 84 -6.46 -16.00 13.14
CA GLU A 84 -6.03 -17.40 12.92
C GLU A 84 -6.45 -18.35 14.06
N LYS A 85 -6.50 -17.85 15.31
CA LYS A 85 -6.82 -18.67 16.49
C LYS A 85 -8.32 -18.67 16.84
N THR A 86 -9.10 -17.80 16.22
CA THR A 86 -10.50 -17.59 16.57
C THR A 86 -11.39 -18.26 15.53
N PRO A 87 -12.44 -19.00 15.92
CA PRO A 87 -13.41 -19.57 14.99
C PRO A 87 -14.03 -18.50 14.09
N ASP A 88 -14.20 -18.80 12.80
CA ASP A 88 -14.69 -17.87 11.76
C ASP A 88 -15.98 -17.12 12.16
N ARG A 89 -16.92 -17.82 12.81
CA ARG A 89 -18.19 -17.21 13.25
C ARG A 89 -17.97 -16.11 14.29
N LEU A 90 -17.03 -16.33 15.21
CA LEU A 90 -16.71 -15.34 16.26
C LEU A 90 -15.90 -14.19 15.69
N THR A 91 -14.92 -14.47 14.85
CA THR A 91 -14.14 -13.47 14.12
C THR A 91 -15.07 -12.54 13.32
N ARG A 92 -16.04 -13.10 12.60
CA ARG A 92 -17.01 -12.31 11.83
C ARG A 92 -17.89 -11.43 12.73
N LYS A 93 -18.35 -11.93 13.89
CA LYS A 93 -19.11 -11.12 14.85
C LYS A 93 -18.30 -9.94 15.39
N ILE A 94 -17.04 -10.18 15.74
CA ILE A 94 -16.13 -9.14 16.25
C ILE A 94 -15.86 -8.08 15.17
N LEU A 95 -15.57 -8.50 13.94
CA LEU A 95 -15.34 -7.59 12.83
C LEU A 95 -16.60 -6.76 12.52
N ASN A 96 -17.76 -7.35 12.53
CA ASN A 96 -19.04 -6.63 12.35
C ASN A 96 -19.30 -5.65 13.50
N GLY A 97 -18.95 -6.01 14.73
CA GLY A 97 -19.05 -5.12 15.89
C GLY A 97 -18.09 -3.92 15.77
N LEU A 98 -16.85 -4.15 15.34
CA LEU A 98 -15.88 -3.09 15.08
C LEU A 98 -16.33 -2.18 13.93
N ASP A 99 -16.89 -2.75 12.85
CA ASP A 99 -17.46 -1.98 11.74
C ASP A 99 -18.63 -1.09 12.21
N ALA A 100 -19.51 -1.62 13.05
CA ALA A 100 -20.60 -0.85 13.64
C ALA A 100 -20.09 0.30 14.53
N LEU A 101 -19.08 0.03 15.36
CA LEU A 101 -18.45 1.03 16.21
C LEU A 101 -17.68 2.10 15.40
N SER A 102 -17.12 1.73 14.26
CA SER A 102 -16.40 2.67 13.38
C SER A 102 -17.31 3.70 12.70
N LYS A 103 -18.63 3.54 12.76
CA LYS A 103 -19.60 4.55 12.30
C LYS A 103 -19.65 5.77 13.21
N ASN A 104 -19.26 5.62 14.47
CA ASN A 104 -19.12 6.75 15.38
C ASN A 104 -17.82 7.50 15.08
N PRO A 105 -17.84 8.84 14.89
CA PRO A 105 -16.66 9.61 14.51
C PRO A 105 -15.48 9.49 15.49
N GLN A 106 -15.74 9.50 16.79
CA GLN A 106 -14.69 9.42 17.81
C GLN A 106 -14.03 8.03 17.81
N THR A 107 -14.83 6.97 17.74
CA THR A 107 -14.32 5.60 17.67
C THR A 107 -13.58 5.35 16.37
N SER A 108 -14.13 5.85 15.26
CA SER A 108 -13.46 5.79 13.95
C SER A 108 -12.10 6.48 13.97
N GLN A 109 -11.98 7.62 14.65
CA GLN A 109 -10.70 8.31 14.80
C GLN A 109 -9.69 7.46 15.60
N LYS A 110 -10.09 6.92 16.74
CA LYS A 110 -9.23 6.05 17.56
C LYS A 110 -8.74 4.81 16.78
N ILE A 111 -9.62 4.19 16.00
CA ILE A 111 -9.25 3.05 15.14
C ILE A 111 -8.26 3.49 14.06
N PHE A 112 -8.50 4.63 13.42
CA PHE A 112 -7.59 5.16 12.41
C PHE A 112 -6.21 5.50 12.98
N ASP A 113 -6.13 6.05 14.19
CA ASP A 113 -4.88 6.40 14.84
C ASP A 113 -3.99 5.17 15.10
N LEU A 114 -4.59 3.99 15.24
CA LEU A 114 -3.85 2.72 15.34
C LEU A 114 -3.18 2.33 14.00
N PHE A 115 -3.83 2.66 12.89
CA PHE A 115 -3.34 2.35 11.54
C PHE A 115 -3.65 3.51 10.58
N PRO A 116 -2.95 4.65 10.68
CA PRO A 116 -3.25 5.86 9.92
C PRO A 116 -2.72 5.79 8.49
N ALA A 117 -3.16 4.81 7.72
CA ALA A 117 -2.88 4.69 6.30
C ALA A 117 -4.15 4.81 5.49
N THR A 118 -4.13 5.67 4.49
CA THR A 118 -5.19 5.84 3.48
C THR A 118 -4.81 5.23 2.14
N THR A 119 -3.53 4.96 1.96
CA THR A 119 -2.94 4.37 0.76
C THR A 119 -2.08 3.16 1.14
N ALA A 120 -2.10 2.13 0.32
CA ALA A 120 -1.16 1.03 0.45
C ALA A 120 -0.39 0.83 -0.87
N ILE A 121 0.88 0.42 -0.74
CA ILE A 121 1.74 0.11 -1.87
C ILE A 121 2.35 -1.27 -1.65
N THR A 122 2.18 -2.16 -2.59
CA THR A 122 2.83 -3.48 -2.58
C THR A 122 3.72 -3.66 -3.80
N ASN A 123 4.85 -4.33 -3.62
CA ASN A 123 5.75 -4.68 -4.71
C ASN A 123 5.99 -6.20 -4.74
N PRO A 124 5.04 -6.99 -5.26
CA PRO A 124 5.24 -8.43 -5.41
C PRO A 124 6.33 -8.77 -6.42
N GLY A 125 6.61 -7.88 -7.37
CA GLY A 125 7.62 -8.07 -8.40
C GLY A 125 9.06 -8.09 -7.88
N SER A 126 9.32 -7.59 -6.66
CA SER A 126 10.67 -7.63 -6.07
C SER A 126 11.18 -9.04 -5.81
N ASN A 127 10.27 -10.00 -5.67
CA ASN A 127 10.57 -11.41 -5.42
C ASN A 127 10.38 -12.30 -6.66
N HIS A 128 10.00 -11.71 -7.79
CA HIS A 128 9.76 -12.45 -9.03
C HIS A 128 11.05 -12.54 -9.82
N PRO A 129 11.46 -13.74 -10.29
CA PRO A 129 12.59 -13.89 -11.21
C PRO A 129 12.32 -13.04 -12.47
N ARG A 130 13.31 -12.22 -12.86
CA ARG A 130 13.15 -11.28 -13.96
C ARG A 130 13.06 -11.93 -15.34
N ASP A 131 13.51 -13.19 -15.45
CA ASP A 131 13.74 -13.88 -16.72
C ASP A 131 13.04 -15.24 -16.77
N ILE A 132 11.74 -15.29 -16.49
CA ILE A 132 10.94 -16.47 -16.79
C ILE A 132 10.43 -16.33 -18.23
N GLU A 133 11.04 -17.06 -19.14
CA GLU A 133 10.63 -17.07 -20.55
C GLU A 133 9.14 -17.46 -20.68
N GLY A 134 8.38 -16.63 -21.41
CA GLY A 134 6.98 -16.86 -21.69
C GLY A 134 6.00 -16.56 -20.57
N ILE A 135 6.46 -16.09 -19.39
CA ILE A 135 5.58 -15.72 -18.27
C ILE A 135 5.83 -14.27 -17.83
N ALA A 136 4.81 -13.44 -17.94
CA ALA A 136 4.83 -12.06 -17.49
C ALA A 136 3.82 -11.84 -16.36
N PHE A 137 4.29 -11.37 -15.19
CA PHE A 137 3.43 -10.97 -14.08
C PHE A 137 2.96 -9.52 -14.30
N ARG A 138 1.76 -9.34 -14.86
CA ARG A 138 1.24 -8.01 -15.23
C ARG A 138 0.47 -7.31 -14.13
N GLY A 139 0.07 -8.02 -13.10
CA GLY A 139 -0.64 -7.43 -11.97
C GLY A 139 -1.38 -8.46 -11.14
N GLY A 140 -1.90 -8.01 -10.01
CA GLY A 140 -2.73 -8.79 -9.11
C GLY A 140 -3.81 -7.91 -8.50
N SER A 141 -4.99 -8.45 -8.29
CA SER A 141 -6.04 -7.75 -7.56
C SER A 141 -5.88 -7.98 -6.06
N PHE A 142 -5.99 -6.91 -5.28
CA PHE A 142 -5.95 -6.97 -3.84
C PHE A 142 -7.31 -6.53 -3.27
N HIS A 143 -7.84 -7.34 -2.36
CA HIS A 143 -9.04 -7.01 -1.62
C HIS A 143 -8.63 -6.71 -0.18
N PRO A 144 -8.79 -5.45 0.30
CA PRO A 144 -8.45 -5.13 1.69
C PRO A 144 -9.31 -6.00 2.62
N PRO A 145 -8.68 -6.75 3.54
CA PRO A 145 -9.38 -7.74 4.36
C PRO A 145 -10.33 -7.12 5.38
N LEU A 146 -10.20 -5.82 5.65
CA LEU A 146 -10.94 -5.15 6.70
C LEU A 146 -11.50 -3.82 6.22
N ARG A 147 -12.82 -3.64 6.32
CA ARG A 147 -13.48 -2.35 6.16
C ARG A 147 -12.94 -1.28 7.12
N ILE A 148 -12.37 -1.71 8.24
CA ILE A 148 -11.81 -0.88 9.31
C ILE A 148 -10.48 -0.25 8.91
N ALA A 149 -9.73 -0.86 7.99
CA ALA A 149 -8.40 -0.40 7.60
C ALA A 149 -8.41 0.85 6.70
N HIS A 150 -9.55 1.44 6.39
CA HIS A 150 -9.76 2.70 5.66
C HIS A 150 -8.77 3.01 4.51
N VAL A 151 -8.19 1.98 3.91
CA VAL A 151 -7.26 2.12 2.78
C VAL A 151 -8.08 2.39 1.52
N GLY A 152 -8.09 3.63 1.09
CA GLY A 152 -8.89 4.09 -0.06
C GLY A 152 -8.26 3.78 -1.41
N THR A 153 -6.92 3.69 -1.47
CA THR A 153 -6.18 3.37 -2.69
C THR A 153 -5.12 2.31 -2.43
N PHE A 154 -4.98 1.39 -3.37
CA PHE A 154 -4.03 0.30 -3.29
C PHE A 154 -3.23 0.21 -4.60
N TRP A 155 -1.91 0.37 -4.50
CA TRP A 155 -1.00 0.35 -5.61
C TRP A 155 -0.20 -0.95 -5.61
N ALA A 156 -0.29 -1.72 -6.69
CA ALA A 156 0.56 -2.88 -6.90
C ALA A 156 1.57 -2.56 -8.00
N ILE A 157 2.85 -2.68 -7.67
CA ILE A 157 3.96 -2.47 -8.59
C ILE A 157 4.59 -3.84 -8.83
N THR A 158 4.66 -4.25 -10.09
CA THR A 158 5.30 -5.51 -10.45
C THR A 158 6.74 -5.28 -10.90
N GLY A 159 7.45 -6.33 -11.23
CA GLY A 159 8.83 -6.22 -11.74
C GLY A 159 8.88 -5.53 -13.09
N ILE A 160 10.00 -4.84 -13.37
CA ILE A 160 10.30 -4.32 -14.70
C ILE A 160 10.46 -5.50 -15.65
N GLN A 161 9.77 -5.46 -16.79
CA GLN A 161 9.80 -6.50 -17.82
C GLN A 161 9.97 -5.88 -19.21
N LYS A 162 10.48 -6.65 -20.17
CA LYS A 162 10.59 -6.22 -21.55
C LYS A 162 9.28 -6.53 -22.27
N GLU A 163 8.72 -5.52 -22.94
CA GLU A 163 7.53 -5.65 -23.79
C GLU A 163 7.77 -5.02 -25.16
N VAL A 164 7.07 -5.54 -26.19
CA VAL A 164 7.06 -4.91 -27.51
C VAL A 164 5.96 -3.86 -27.53
N LEU A 165 6.35 -2.61 -27.71
CA LEU A 165 5.44 -1.47 -27.76
C LEU A 165 5.51 -0.79 -29.15
N PRO A 166 4.39 -0.25 -29.66
CA PRO A 166 4.40 0.57 -30.89
C PRO A 166 4.99 1.96 -30.58
N ILE A 167 6.20 2.19 -31.00
CA ILE A 167 6.88 3.49 -30.89
C ILE A 167 7.02 4.09 -32.30
N ASN A 168 6.43 5.25 -32.52
CA ASN A 168 6.40 5.91 -33.82
C ASN A 168 5.92 4.99 -34.96
N GLY A 169 4.94 4.13 -34.68
CA GLY A 169 4.38 3.17 -35.62
C GLY A 169 5.23 1.93 -35.91
N LYS A 170 6.34 1.75 -35.19
CA LYS A 170 7.21 0.56 -35.31
C LYS A 170 7.22 -0.23 -33.99
N PRO A 171 7.29 -1.57 -34.05
CA PRO A 171 7.43 -2.39 -32.85
C PRO A 171 8.85 -2.22 -32.27
N GLU A 172 8.94 -1.80 -31.02
CA GLU A 172 10.22 -1.70 -30.31
C GLU A 172 10.15 -2.42 -28.96
N VAL A 173 11.23 -3.07 -28.58
CA VAL A 173 11.37 -3.67 -27.25
C VAL A 173 11.70 -2.57 -26.25
N ARG A 174 10.87 -2.43 -25.22
CA ARG A 174 11.03 -1.43 -24.16
C ARG A 174 10.91 -2.07 -22.77
N GLU A 175 11.60 -1.50 -21.80
CA GLU A 175 11.37 -1.84 -20.41
C GLU A 175 10.09 -1.16 -19.93
N VAL A 176 9.22 -1.97 -19.32
CA VAL A 176 7.90 -1.54 -18.83
C VAL A 176 7.77 -1.87 -17.36
N LEU A 177 7.26 -0.94 -16.58
CA LEU A 177 6.88 -1.12 -15.20
C LEU A 177 5.34 -1.21 -15.10
N PRO A 178 4.75 -2.41 -14.99
CA PRO A 178 3.33 -2.54 -14.81
C PRO A 178 2.92 -2.02 -13.42
N VAL A 179 1.91 -1.15 -13.41
CA VAL A 179 1.34 -0.59 -12.18
C VAL A 179 -0.17 -0.80 -12.20
N MET A 180 -0.71 -1.33 -11.12
CA MET A 180 -2.14 -1.51 -10.94
C MET A 180 -2.62 -0.64 -9.78
N LEU A 181 -3.72 0.08 -9.99
CA LEU A 181 -4.42 0.85 -8.99
C LEU A 181 -5.78 0.20 -8.70
N THR A 182 -5.95 -0.25 -7.46
CA THR A 182 -7.27 -0.60 -6.90
C THR A 182 -7.72 0.53 -5.99
N PHE A 183 -8.99 0.91 -6.05
CA PHE A 183 -9.50 2.02 -5.25
C PHE A 183 -10.91 1.76 -4.72
N ASP A 184 -11.25 2.43 -3.61
CA ASP A 184 -12.60 2.41 -3.06
C ASP A 184 -13.49 3.36 -3.87
N HIS A 185 -14.42 2.78 -4.63
CA HIS A 185 -15.32 3.53 -5.52
C HIS A 185 -16.29 4.46 -4.75
N ARG A 186 -16.39 4.33 -3.45
CA ARG A 186 -17.14 5.25 -2.59
C ARG A 186 -16.38 6.57 -2.38
N LEU A 187 -15.05 6.57 -2.50
CA LEU A 187 -14.18 7.74 -2.34
C LEU A 187 -13.89 8.43 -3.66
N ILE A 188 -13.53 7.67 -4.68
CA ILE A 188 -13.17 8.19 -6.00
C ILE A 188 -13.85 7.36 -7.10
N ASP A 189 -14.14 8.03 -8.21
CA ASP A 189 -14.65 7.41 -9.43
C ASP A 189 -13.51 7.09 -10.42
N GLY A 190 -13.85 6.47 -11.54
CA GLY A 190 -12.89 6.13 -12.59
C GLY A 190 -12.17 7.35 -13.18
N PHE A 191 -12.84 8.51 -13.27
CA PHE A 191 -12.22 9.74 -13.76
C PHE A 191 -11.13 10.25 -12.80
N LYS A 192 -11.41 10.26 -11.50
CA LYS A 192 -10.42 10.62 -10.46
C LYS A 192 -9.27 9.60 -10.40
N ALA A 193 -9.58 8.31 -10.54
CA ALA A 193 -8.56 7.26 -10.61
C ALA A 193 -7.64 7.45 -11.83
N SER A 194 -8.18 7.81 -13.00
CA SER A 194 -7.38 8.13 -14.19
C SER A 194 -6.47 9.35 -13.95
N LYS A 195 -6.96 10.38 -13.27
CA LYS A 195 -6.12 11.54 -12.88
C LYS A 195 -4.96 11.14 -11.96
N LEU A 196 -5.18 10.19 -11.03
CA LEU A 196 -4.10 9.66 -10.19
C LEU A 196 -3.04 8.93 -11.02
N LEU A 197 -3.45 8.06 -11.94
CA LEU A 197 -2.53 7.33 -12.81
C LEU A 197 -1.73 8.28 -13.72
N LEU A 198 -2.38 9.31 -14.28
CA LEU A 198 -1.69 10.33 -15.07
C LEU A 198 -0.67 11.10 -14.22
N ALA A 199 -1.03 11.55 -13.03
CA ALA A 199 -0.10 12.25 -12.14
C ALA A 199 1.08 11.35 -11.74
N PHE A 200 0.85 10.08 -11.46
CA PHE A 200 1.89 9.10 -11.21
C PHE A 200 2.85 8.94 -12.40
N SER A 201 2.29 8.82 -13.62
CA SER A 201 3.07 8.74 -14.84
C SER A 201 3.92 10.00 -15.09
N GLU A 202 3.37 11.20 -14.81
CA GLU A 202 4.11 12.46 -14.93
C GLU A 202 5.32 12.49 -13.99
N VAL A 203 5.12 12.09 -12.73
CA VAL A 203 6.21 12.02 -11.74
C VAL A 203 7.30 11.04 -12.17
N LEU A 204 6.93 9.86 -12.68
CA LEU A 204 7.91 8.87 -13.15
C LEU A 204 8.68 9.31 -14.40
N LYS A 205 8.04 10.07 -15.29
CA LYS A 205 8.70 10.59 -16.51
C LYS A 205 9.70 11.70 -16.21
N LYS A 206 9.43 12.51 -15.20
CA LYS A 206 10.27 13.66 -14.82
C LYS A 206 10.43 13.72 -13.29
N PRO A 207 11.08 12.73 -12.69
CA PRO A 207 11.19 12.65 -11.22
C PRO A 207 11.89 13.88 -10.63
N GLN A 208 12.86 14.45 -11.31
CA GLN A 208 13.59 15.65 -10.87
C GLN A 208 12.69 16.88 -10.66
N ASP A 209 11.56 16.96 -11.39
CA ASP A 209 10.64 18.10 -11.30
C ASP A 209 9.64 17.97 -10.14
N HIS A 210 9.50 16.76 -9.58
CA HIS A 210 8.42 16.41 -8.65
C HIS A 210 8.90 15.82 -7.33
N ILE A 211 10.13 15.34 -7.29
CA ILE A 211 10.67 14.60 -6.16
C ILE A 211 11.77 15.42 -5.49
N TYR A 212 11.54 15.76 -4.23
CA TYR A 212 12.58 16.37 -3.42
C TYR A 212 13.56 15.31 -2.96
N LEU A 213 14.76 15.33 -3.56
CA LEU A 213 15.82 14.37 -3.24
C LEU A 213 16.55 14.68 -1.93
N GLY A 214 16.33 15.85 -1.35
CA GLY A 214 17.13 16.41 -0.27
C GLY A 214 18.34 17.18 -0.83
N ALA A 215 18.81 18.18 -0.11
CA ALA A 215 20.12 18.78 -0.41
C ALA A 215 21.20 17.74 -0.08
N PRO A 216 22.24 17.56 -0.90
CA PRO A 216 23.42 16.83 -0.48
C PRO A 216 24.01 17.57 0.75
N GLU A 217 24.21 16.85 1.85
CA GLU A 217 24.98 17.33 3.00
C GLU A 217 26.43 17.56 2.63
#